data_b5b0c9283890ad0566ec6c71b46f3c5d
#
_entry.id   b5b0c9283890ad0566ec6c71b46f3c5d
#
_cell.length_a   1.000
_cell.length_b   1.000
_cell.length_c   1.000
_cell.angle_alpha   90.00
_cell.angle_beta   90.00
_cell.angle_gamma   90.00
#
_symmetry.space_group_name_H-M   'P 1'
#
loop_
_entity.id
_entity.type
_entity.pdbx_description
1 polymer ?
#
loop_
_entity_poly.entity_id
_entity_poly.type
_entity_poly.pdbx_seq_one_letter_code
_entity_poly.pdbx_strand_id
1 'polypeptide(L)'
;TVITVGLVNAGTLSFIGSLGIIFGANIGTTITAQLVAFKLTSFAPVFIVIGFLISIAGGRWRAFGKPVFYFGLVFFSLNLVSSILAPYQNDPMLVGIVASLDNVFLEILAGFFITTIFQSSSVAVGLIVIMAMNGLITPAEGIPIVLGANLGTPTTALLVAFRMNTAAKRTAVAQFLFNLIGVLLFMPVMGPFSTLITDLGGSPAQQIANAHFIFNVICAIIFLVLLGPFAALVVKVVPGEYGEVVFLPRYLTKPLPSDKKLCFSLIQEEVGHLIQKNARMMDQVFQIEKTGKREKGEIQHLHEYIHYLTGEIHKAIITVSKMDLSQDDAGKIAVLIRISDLSHQLADQIWYLCEKIHKSRENPDVISEEFVESFTTITAPVLENLTMLSESFPSLSQATDDTMRANDSLLRDRVNQHYGMHIRKMADSDDESGTVMYGILSAIEQISVTIREIRKTVLLIKEW
;
A
#
# COMPACT_ATOMS: atom_id res chain seq x y z
N THR A 1 -11.38 4.89 0.89
CA THR A 1 -10.07 5.41 1.34
C THR A 1 -9.27 4.37 2.08
N VAL A 2 -9.79 3.68 3.12
CA VAL A 2 -9.04 2.63 3.86
C VAL A 2 -8.48 1.56 2.91
N ILE A 3 -9.27 1.08 1.94
CA ILE A 3 -8.80 0.16 0.90
C ILE A 3 -7.65 0.79 0.09
N THR A 4 -7.77 2.05 -0.32
CA THR A 4 -6.73 2.77 -1.06
C THR A 4 -5.43 2.84 -0.26
N VAL A 5 -5.52 3.19 1.04
CA VAL A 5 -4.38 3.21 1.97
C VAL A 5 -3.75 1.82 2.09
N GLY A 6 -4.57 0.76 2.18
CA GLY A 6 -4.09 -0.63 2.19
C GLY A 6 -3.36 -1.04 0.91
N LEU A 7 -3.88 -0.65 -0.27
CA LEU A 7 -3.23 -0.91 -1.56
C LEU A 7 -1.89 -0.17 -1.71
N VAL A 8 -1.81 1.07 -1.19
CA VAL A 8 -0.55 1.82 -1.13
C VAL A 8 0.43 1.17 -0.17
N ASN A 9 -0.03 0.71 1.00
CA ASN A 9 0.82 -0.02 1.95
C ASN A 9 1.36 -1.33 1.38
N ALA A 10 0.57 -2.01 0.54
CA ALA A 10 0.98 -3.22 -0.16
C ALA A 10 1.85 -2.97 -1.41
N GLY A 11 2.19 -1.70 -1.73
CA GLY A 11 3.00 -1.35 -2.90
C GLY A 11 2.29 -1.55 -4.26
N THR A 12 1.00 -1.90 -4.27
CA THR A 12 0.21 -2.12 -5.50
C THR A 12 -0.29 -0.81 -6.12
N LEU A 13 -0.28 0.26 -5.35
CA LEU A 13 -0.68 1.60 -5.76
C LEU A 13 0.30 2.62 -5.22
N SER A 14 0.75 3.56 -6.08
CA SER A 14 1.58 4.68 -5.63
C SER A 14 0.75 5.70 -4.84
N PHE A 15 1.39 6.49 -3.97
CA PHE A 15 0.76 7.63 -3.29
C PHE A 15 0.18 8.63 -4.32
N ILE A 16 0.94 9.04 -5.33
CA ILE A 16 0.46 9.96 -6.37
C ILE A 16 -0.74 9.37 -7.10
N GLY A 17 -0.69 8.08 -7.48
CA GLY A 17 -1.83 7.37 -8.07
C GLY A 17 -3.05 7.32 -7.14
N SER A 18 -2.83 7.24 -5.83
CA SER A 18 -3.89 7.23 -4.82
C SER A 18 -4.63 8.55 -4.69
N LEU A 19 -3.99 9.69 -5.00
CA LEU A 19 -4.60 11.03 -4.90
C LEU A 19 -5.83 11.15 -5.81
N GLY A 20 -5.74 10.71 -7.07
CA GLY A 20 -6.89 10.70 -7.98
C GLY A 20 -8.06 9.86 -7.47
N ILE A 21 -7.77 8.70 -6.86
CA ILE A 21 -8.80 7.84 -6.26
C ILE A 21 -9.43 8.54 -5.04
N ILE A 22 -8.64 9.20 -4.20
CA ILE A 22 -9.13 9.98 -3.04
C ILE A 22 -10.07 11.09 -3.48
N PHE A 23 -9.66 11.89 -4.48
CA PHE A 23 -10.49 12.99 -4.97
C PHE A 23 -11.80 12.48 -5.58
N GLY A 24 -11.74 11.42 -6.39
CA GLY A 24 -12.92 10.77 -6.94
C GLY A 24 -13.84 10.15 -5.88
N ALA A 25 -13.28 9.55 -4.83
CA ALA A 25 -14.05 8.98 -3.73
C ALA A 25 -14.81 10.05 -2.93
N ASN A 26 -14.21 11.24 -2.72
CA ASN A 26 -14.91 12.36 -2.07
C ASN A 26 -16.12 12.84 -2.90
N ILE A 27 -15.98 12.93 -4.23
CA ILE A 27 -17.13 13.21 -5.11
C ILE A 27 -18.16 12.09 -5.02
N GLY A 28 -17.72 10.82 -5.12
CA GLY A 28 -18.62 9.64 -5.07
C GLY A 28 -19.44 9.56 -3.80
N THR A 29 -18.92 9.95 -2.65
CA THR A 29 -19.64 9.96 -1.36
C THR A 29 -20.84 10.91 -1.39
N THR A 30 -20.81 11.98 -2.18
CA THR A 30 -21.92 12.96 -2.26
C THR A 30 -23.19 12.39 -2.89
N ILE A 31 -23.07 11.30 -3.67
CA ILE A 31 -24.23 10.62 -4.29
C ILE A 31 -25.22 10.16 -3.22
N THR A 32 -24.73 9.70 -2.06
CA THR A 32 -25.61 9.27 -0.96
C THR A 32 -26.49 10.41 -0.48
N ALA A 33 -25.95 11.62 -0.33
CA ALA A 33 -26.72 12.81 0.06
C ALA A 33 -27.82 13.14 -0.98
N GLN A 34 -27.50 13.03 -2.27
CA GLN A 34 -28.47 13.24 -3.35
C GLN A 34 -29.60 12.21 -3.29
N LEU A 35 -29.26 10.93 -3.09
CA LEU A 35 -30.27 9.87 -3.01
C LEU A 35 -31.23 10.07 -1.82
N VAL A 36 -30.72 10.57 -0.68
CA VAL A 36 -31.55 10.92 0.49
C VAL A 36 -32.42 12.12 0.18
N ALA A 37 -31.87 13.21 -0.38
CA ALA A 37 -32.59 14.45 -0.70
C ALA A 37 -33.73 14.23 -1.71
N PHE A 38 -33.55 13.27 -2.66
CA PHE A 38 -34.60 12.85 -3.60
C PHE A 38 -35.60 11.84 -3.01
N LYS A 39 -35.58 11.62 -1.67
CA LYS A 39 -36.47 10.70 -0.95
C LYS A 39 -36.42 9.25 -1.43
N LEU A 40 -35.30 8.82 -2.05
CA LEU A 40 -35.13 7.43 -2.46
C LEU A 40 -35.09 6.48 -1.25
N THR A 41 -34.92 6.99 -0.05
CA THR A 41 -35.06 6.26 1.21
C THR A 41 -36.44 5.58 1.34
N SER A 42 -37.49 6.13 0.71
CA SER A 42 -38.83 5.52 0.68
C SER A 42 -38.87 4.18 -0.06
N PHE A 43 -37.91 3.92 -0.98
CA PHE A 43 -37.76 2.66 -1.68
C PHE A 43 -36.87 1.64 -0.94
N ALA A 44 -36.47 1.92 0.29
CA ALA A 44 -35.67 1.03 1.11
C ALA A 44 -36.19 -0.43 1.16
N PRO A 45 -37.51 -0.70 1.35
CA PRO A 45 -38.03 -2.07 1.33
C PRO A 45 -37.77 -2.81 0.01
N VAL A 46 -37.81 -2.09 -1.12
CA VAL A 46 -37.56 -2.66 -2.47
C VAL A 46 -36.09 -3.09 -2.58
N PHE A 47 -35.14 -2.24 -2.15
CA PHE A 47 -33.71 -2.60 -2.15
C PHE A 47 -33.42 -3.77 -1.22
N ILE A 48 -34.04 -3.85 -0.05
CA ILE A 48 -33.90 -4.97 0.89
C ILE A 48 -34.36 -6.27 0.24
N VAL A 49 -35.57 -6.28 -0.34
CA VAL A 49 -36.14 -7.48 -0.98
C VAL A 49 -35.31 -7.91 -2.18
N ILE A 50 -34.99 -6.98 -3.09
CA ILE A 50 -34.18 -7.29 -4.28
C ILE A 50 -32.79 -7.77 -3.88
N GLY A 51 -32.11 -7.09 -2.95
CA GLY A 51 -30.80 -7.48 -2.45
C GLY A 51 -30.81 -8.87 -1.82
N PHE A 52 -31.83 -9.19 -1.03
CA PHE A 52 -32.03 -10.51 -0.45
C PHE A 52 -32.19 -11.57 -1.55
N LEU A 53 -33.09 -11.38 -2.49
CA LEU A 53 -33.33 -12.32 -3.59
C LEU A 53 -32.08 -12.57 -4.43
N ILE A 54 -31.33 -11.52 -4.78
CA ILE A 54 -30.06 -11.64 -5.51
C ILE A 54 -29.03 -12.40 -4.67
N SER A 55 -28.99 -12.20 -3.33
CA SER A 55 -28.01 -12.86 -2.46
C SER A 55 -28.21 -14.36 -2.35
N ILE A 56 -29.44 -14.86 -2.55
CA ILE A 56 -29.79 -16.30 -2.53
C ILE A 56 -29.84 -16.92 -3.93
N ALA A 57 -29.95 -16.11 -5.01
CA ALA A 57 -30.11 -16.59 -6.38
C ALA A 57 -28.93 -17.39 -6.96
N GLY A 58 -27.75 -17.39 -6.31
CA GLY A 58 -26.58 -18.13 -6.77
C GLY A 58 -25.83 -17.49 -7.96
N GLY A 59 -24.72 -18.11 -8.39
CA GLY A 59 -23.89 -17.63 -9.50
C GLY A 59 -23.17 -16.29 -9.26
N ARG A 60 -22.70 -15.65 -10.35
CA ARG A 60 -21.92 -14.39 -10.31
C ARG A 60 -22.68 -13.21 -9.71
N TRP A 61 -23.99 -13.23 -9.73
CA TRP A 61 -24.83 -12.14 -9.22
C TRP A 61 -24.90 -12.08 -7.69
N ARG A 62 -24.64 -13.19 -7.01
CA ARG A 62 -24.65 -13.29 -5.55
C ARG A 62 -23.77 -12.25 -4.88
N ALA A 63 -22.65 -11.87 -5.49
CA ALA A 63 -21.73 -10.88 -4.95
C ALA A 63 -22.37 -9.48 -4.83
N PHE A 64 -23.35 -9.15 -5.69
CA PHE A 64 -24.06 -7.87 -5.66
C PHE A 64 -25.26 -7.86 -4.69
N GLY A 65 -25.78 -9.03 -4.33
CA GLY A 65 -26.97 -9.12 -3.47
C GLY A 65 -26.76 -8.51 -2.09
N LYS A 66 -25.65 -8.85 -1.42
CA LYS A 66 -25.34 -8.30 -0.10
C LYS A 66 -25.16 -6.77 -0.09
N PRO A 67 -24.38 -6.14 -1.00
CA PRO A 67 -24.30 -4.70 -1.09
C PRO A 67 -25.65 -4.01 -1.27
N VAL A 68 -26.52 -4.51 -2.17
CA VAL A 68 -27.85 -3.95 -2.39
C VAL A 68 -28.73 -4.11 -1.16
N PHE A 69 -28.68 -5.25 -0.49
CA PHE A 69 -29.43 -5.50 0.75
C PHE A 69 -29.01 -4.52 1.86
N TYR A 70 -27.71 -4.39 2.12
CA TYR A 70 -27.22 -3.46 3.15
C TYR A 70 -27.47 -1.99 2.81
N PHE A 71 -27.39 -1.64 1.53
CA PHE A 71 -27.80 -0.31 1.06
C PHE A 71 -29.27 -0.02 1.37
N GLY A 72 -30.16 -1.00 1.14
CA GLY A 72 -31.56 -0.92 1.54
C GLY A 72 -31.74 -0.76 3.06
N LEU A 73 -30.95 -1.48 3.89
CA LEU A 73 -31.00 -1.33 5.34
C LEU A 73 -30.55 0.05 5.82
N VAL A 74 -29.50 0.63 5.22
CA VAL A 74 -29.08 2.00 5.52
C VAL A 74 -30.20 2.99 5.22
N PHE A 75 -30.86 2.88 4.05
CA PHE A 75 -31.97 3.73 3.69
C PHE A 75 -33.19 3.54 4.60
N PHE A 76 -33.47 2.30 4.99
CA PHE A 76 -34.53 2.01 5.96
C PHE A 76 -34.25 2.67 7.31
N SER A 77 -33.01 2.57 7.81
CA SER A 77 -32.59 3.21 9.05
C SER A 77 -32.70 4.74 8.99
N LEU A 78 -32.27 5.35 7.88
CA LEU A 78 -32.41 6.80 7.66
C LEU A 78 -33.89 7.24 7.61
N ASN A 79 -34.74 6.43 6.98
CA ASN A 79 -36.20 6.71 6.96
C ASN A 79 -36.82 6.59 8.35
N LEU A 80 -36.38 5.60 9.15
CA LEU A 80 -36.79 5.45 10.55
C LEU A 80 -36.36 6.68 11.38
N VAL A 81 -35.13 7.15 11.23
CA VAL A 81 -34.64 8.37 11.87
C VAL A 81 -35.50 9.57 11.48
N SER A 82 -35.83 9.70 10.17
CA SER A 82 -36.73 10.79 9.71
C SER A 82 -38.09 10.73 10.41
N SER A 83 -38.70 9.56 10.54
CA SER A 83 -40.00 9.40 11.20
C SER A 83 -39.96 9.69 12.71
N ILE A 84 -38.83 9.39 13.36
CA ILE A 84 -38.61 9.70 14.79
C ILE A 84 -38.42 11.22 14.97
N LEU A 85 -37.70 11.88 14.07
CA LEU A 85 -37.42 13.33 14.17
C LEU A 85 -38.63 14.21 13.80
N ALA A 86 -39.51 13.72 12.93
CA ALA A 86 -40.65 14.50 12.45
C ALA A 86 -41.54 15.13 13.56
N PRO A 87 -41.86 14.49 14.70
CA PRO A 87 -42.62 15.10 15.78
C PRO A 87 -41.89 16.24 16.52
N TYR A 88 -40.56 16.30 16.41
CA TYR A 88 -39.72 17.22 17.18
C TYR A 88 -39.34 18.51 16.42
N GLN A 89 -39.98 18.82 15.28
CA GLN A 89 -39.66 20.01 14.47
C GLN A 89 -39.70 21.33 15.25
N ASN A 90 -40.60 21.43 16.23
CA ASN A 90 -40.76 22.59 17.06
C ASN A 90 -40.34 22.35 18.52
N ASP A 91 -39.56 21.30 18.80
CA ASP A 91 -39.08 21.03 20.15
C ASP A 91 -38.10 22.12 20.59
N PRO A 92 -38.36 22.85 21.68
CA PRO A 92 -37.51 23.96 22.11
C PRO A 92 -36.06 23.54 22.43
N MET A 93 -35.86 22.30 22.89
CA MET A 93 -34.53 21.80 23.21
C MET A 93 -33.72 21.57 21.93
N LEU A 94 -34.28 20.91 20.92
CA LEU A 94 -33.58 20.65 19.65
C LEU A 94 -33.35 21.96 18.88
N VAL A 95 -34.33 22.82 18.80
CA VAL A 95 -34.19 24.17 18.21
C VAL A 95 -33.11 24.97 18.96
N GLY A 96 -33.07 24.88 20.30
CA GLY A 96 -32.06 25.55 21.11
C GLY A 96 -30.65 25.00 20.88
N ILE A 97 -30.50 23.69 20.68
CA ILE A 97 -29.18 23.07 20.34
C ILE A 97 -28.70 23.57 18.97
N VAL A 98 -29.57 23.59 17.96
CA VAL A 98 -29.20 24.08 16.62
C VAL A 98 -28.89 25.59 16.69
N ALA A 99 -29.69 26.37 17.35
CA ALA A 99 -29.48 27.81 17.54
C ALA A 99 -28.21 28.15 18.33
N SER A 100 -27.70 27.22 19.15
CA SER A 100 -26.43 27.40 19.86
C SER A 100 -25.19 27.28 18.93
N LEU A 101 -25.36 26.74 17.73
CA LEU A 101 -24.36 26.75 16.67
C LEU A 101 -24.47 28.10 15.92
N ASP A 102 -24.08 29.19 16.60
CA ASP A 102 -24.31 30.57 16.17
C ASP A 102 -23.27 31.11 15.16
N ASN A 103 -22.34 30.27 14.76
CA ASN A 103 -21.31 30.63 13.77
C ASN A 103 -20.81 29.44 12.94
N VAL A 104 -20.35 29.76 11.75
CA VAL A 104 -19.85 28.79 10.75
C VAL A 104 -18.76 27.84 11.30
N PHE A 105 -17.92 28.31 12.23
CA PHE A 105 -16.88 27.50 12.81
C PHE A 105 -17.44 26.38 13.71
N LEU A 106 -18.42 26.72 14.57
CA LEU A 106 -19.10 25.74 15.42
C LEU A 106 -19.90 24.73 14.60
N GLU A 107 -20.56 25.18 13.54
CA GLU A 107 -21.28 24.31 12.60
C GLU A 107 -20.33 23.30 11.92
N ILE A 108 -19.18 23.75 11.41
CA ILE A 108 -18.14 22.87 10.86
C ILE A 108 -17.65 21.89 11.91
N LEU A 109 -17.39 22.35 13.13
CA LEU A 109 -16.91 21.52 14.23
C LEU A 109 -17.94 20.46 14.63
N ALA A 110 -19.23 20.81 14.65
CA ALA A 110 -20.32 19.87 14.89
C ALA A 110 -20.34 18.75 13.84
N GLY A 111 -20.26 19.10 12.55
CA GLY A 111 -20.19 18.14 11.45
C GLY A 111 -18.97 17.20 11.55
N PHE A 112 -17.81 17.76 11.91
CA PHE A 112 -16.59 17.00 12.16
C PHE A 112 -16.77 15.96 13.26
N PHE A 113 -17.29 16.35 14.42
CA PHE A 113 -17.51 15.43 15.54
C PHE A 113 -18.57 14.38 15.23
N ILE A 114 -19.69 14.77 14.61
CA ILE A 114 -20.75 13.83 14.20
C ILE A 114 -20.13 12.74 13.31
N THR A 115 -19.37 13.11 12.27
CA THR A 115 -18.74 12.13 11.37
C THR A 115 -17.69 11.29 12.06
N THR A 116 -16.89 11.88 12.95
CA THR A 116 -15.84 11.15 13.70
C THR A 116 -16.45 10.10 14.63
N ILE A 117 -17.57 10.41 15.27
CA ILE A 117 -18.29 9.49 16.16
C ILE A 117 -18.96 8.37 15.37
N PHE A 118 -19.69 8.69 14.30
CA PHE A 118 -20.36 7.70 13.46
C PHE A 118 -19.40 6.93 12.54
N GLN A 119 -18.19 7.43 12.33
CA GLN A 119 -17.18 6.89 11.39
C GLN A 119 -17.72 6.69 9.96
N SER A 120 -18.74 7.46 9.61
CA SER A 120 -19.41 7.42 8.31
C SER A 120 -19.97 8.80 7.94
N SER A 121 -19.30 9.46 7.00
CA SER A 121 -19.78 10.74 6.47
C SER A 121 -21.13 10.62 5.74
N SER A 122 -21.38 9.48 5.09
CA SER A 122 -22.66 9.23 4.42
C SER A 122 -23.82 9.20 5.41
N VAL A 123 -23.62 8.60 6.60
CA VAL A 123 -24.63 8.58 7.66
C VAL A 123 -24.78 9.98 8.26
N ALA A 124 -23.68 10.65 8.57
CA ALA A 124 -23.68 12.01 9.12
C ALA A 124 -24.39 13.00 8.19
N VAL A 125 -24.00 13.03 6.91
CA VAL A 125 -24.61 13.91 5.90
C VAL A 125 -26.08 13.53 5.66
N GLY A 126 -26.41 12.23 5.62
CA GLY A 126 -27.78 11.74 5.51
C GLY A 126 -28.66 12.25 6.65
N LEU A 127 -28.16 12.24 7.89
CA LEU A 127 -28.85 12.80 9.06
C LEU A 127 -29.12 14.29 8.89
N ILE A 128 -28.13 15.08 8.48
CA ILE A 128 -28.25 16.52 8.28
C ILE A 128 -29.30 16.84 7.18
N VAL A 129 -29.24 16.08 6.07
CA VAL A 129 -30.24 16.21 4.98
C VAL A 129 -31.65 15.87 5.50
N ILE A 130 -31.81 14.85 6.35
CA ILE A 130 -33.08 14.49 6.98
C ILE A 130 -33.57 15.60 7.95
N MET A 131 -32.68 16.17 8.75
CA MET A 131 -33.03 17.31 9.63
C MET A 131 -33.57 18.49 8.82
N ALA A 132 -32.94 18.79 7.68
CA ALA A 132 -33.43 19.82 6.76
C ALA A 132 -34.77 19.46 6.10
N MET A 133 -34.98 18.17 5.75
CA MET A 133 -36.28 17.70 5.25
C MET A 133 -37.42 17.89 6.25
N ASN A 134 -37.11 17.74 7.53
CA ASN A 134 -38.07 17.91 8.63
C ASN A 134 -38.12 19.36 9.19
N GLY A 135 -37.44 20.32 8.56
CA GLY A 135 -37.45 21.72 8.95
C GLY A 135 -36.74 22.06 10.27
N LEU A 136 -35.87 21.11 10.76
CA LEU A 136 -35.10 21.30 11.99
C LEU A 136 -33.87 22.19 11.79
N ILE A 137 -33.34 22.26 10.56
CA ILE A 137 -32.21 23.10 10.17
C ILE A 137 -32.48 23.77 8.82
N THR A 138 -31.93 24.94 8.63
CA THR A 138 -31.95 25.67 7.36
C THR A 138 -30.77 25.24 6.48
N PRO A 139 -30.79 25.52 5.17
CA PRO A 139 -29.63 25.32 4.31
C PRO A 139 -28.37 26.09 4.77
N ALA A 140 -28.55 27.29 5.30
CA ALA A 140 -27.48 28.15 5.79
C ALA A 140 -26.71 27.49 6.95
N GLU A 141 -27.38 26.79 7.85
CA GLU A 141 -26.81 26.03 8.97
C GLU A 141 -26.31 24.67 8.51
N GLY A 142 -27.06 23.98 7.65
CA GLY A 142 -26.73 22.61 7.22
C GLY A 142 -25.51 22.52 6.30
N ILE A 143 -25.24 23.52 5.47
CA ILE A 143 -24.11 23.53 4.53
C ILE A 143 -22.79 23.50 5.29
N PRO A 144 -22.48 24.38 6.25
CA PRO A 144 -21.24 24.32 7.00
C PRO A 144 -21.08 23.00 7.80
N ILE A 145 -22.17 22.48 8.37
CA ILE A 145 -22.14 21.20 9.10
C ILE A 145 -21.71 20.05 8.15
N VAL A 146 -22.23 20.02 6.93
CA VAL A 146 -21.86 19.01 5.92
C VAL A 146 -20.41 19.15 5.46
N LEU A 147 -19.89 20.37 5.31
CA LEU A 147 -18.48 20.60 5.03
C LEU A 147 -17.59 20.10 6.19
N GLY A 148 -18.03 20.30 7.43
CA GLY A 148 -17.38 19.74 8.61
C GLY A 148 -17.42 18.21 8.64
N ALA A 149 -18.50 17.59 8.18
CA ALA A 149 -18.62 16.15 8.06
C ALA A 149 -17.55 15.56 7.11
N ASN A 150 -17.19 16.26 6.03
CA ASN A 150 -16.07 15.86 5.15
C ASN A 150 -14.74 15.86 5.90
N LEU A 151 -14.50 16.84 6.78
CA LEU A 151 -13.27 16.91 7.59
C LEU A 151 -13.13 15.73 8.58
N GLY A 152 -14.25 15.17 9.05
CA GLY A 152 -14.26 13.98 9.91
C GLY A 152 -13.96 12.66 9.18
N THR A 153 -14.19 12.61 7.86
CA THR A 153 -14.06 11.38 7.05
C THR A 153 -12.67 10.72 7.13
N PRO A 154 -11.54 11.44 7.11
CA PRO A 154 -10.21 10.86 7.13
C PRO A 154 -9.77 10.24 8.46
N THR A 155 -10.50 10.47 9.55
CA THR A 155 -10.07 10.03 10.91
C THR A 155 -9.82 8.52 10.98
N THR A 156 -10.71 7.72 10.40
CA THR A 156 -10.53 6.24 10.33
C THR A 156 -9.30 5.85 9.52
N ALA A 157 -9.07 6.51 8.38
CA ALA A 157 -7.91 6.24 7.53
C ALA A 157 -6.60 6.61 8.22
N LEU A 158 -6.56 7.72 8.97
CA LEU A 158 -5.40 8.14 9.77
C LEU A 158 -5.09 7.15 10.88
N LEU A 159 -6.10 6.64 11.60
CA LEU A 159 -5.92 5.63 12.65
C LEU A 159 -5.34 4.34 12.08
N VAL A 160 -5.86 3.87 10.95
CA VAL A 160 -5.38 2.64 10.30
C VAL A 160 -3.95 2.83 9.77
N ALA A 161 -3.65 3.99 9.16
CA ALA A 161 -2.34 4.27 8.58
C ALA A 161 -1.21 4.45 9.62
N PHE A 162 -1.53 4.65 10.89
CA PHE A 162 -0.53 4.97 11.94
C PHE A 162 0.61 3.94 12.02
N ARG A 163 0.31 2.65 11.80
CA ARG A 163 1.30 1.55 11.83
C ARG A 163 1.76 1.09 10.45
N MET A 164 1.34 1.78 9.37
CA MET A 164 1.68 1.43 8.00
C MET A 164 2.94 2.17 7.52
N ASN A 165 3.39 1.84 6.30
CA ASN A 165 4.52 2.49 5.66
C ASN A 165 4.28 3.99 5.37
N THR A 166 5.35 4.71 5.03
CA THR A 166 5.31 6.17 4.83
C THR A 166 4.36 6.57 3.68
N ALA A 167 4.30 5.80 2.60
CA ALA A 167 3.42 6.10 1.46
C ALA A 167 1.93 5.98 1.86
N ALA A 168 1.56 4.96 2.64
CA ALA A 168 0.22 4.79 3.19
C ALA A 168 -0.15 5.92 4.17
N LYS A 169 0.79 6.35 5.04
CA LYS A 169 0.61 7.52 5.91
C LYS A 169 0.38 8.79 5.10
N ARG A 170 1.17 9.01 4.04
CA ARG A 170 0.99 10.14 3.13
C ARG A 170 -0.39 10.12 2.47
N THR A 171 -0.87 8.95 2.05
CA THR A 171 -2.21 8.77 1.47
C THR A 171 -3.32 9.17 2.45
N ALA A 172 -3.25 8.74 3.70
CA ALA A 172 -4.23 9.09 4.72
C ALA A 172 -4.18 10.59 5.10
N VAL A 173 -2.96 11.14 5.25
CA VAL A 173 -2.77 12.57 5.51
C VAL A 173 -3.19 13.43 4.31
N ALA A 174 -2.98 12.96 3.09
CA ALA A 174 -3.46 13.66 1.89
C ALA A 174 -4.98 13.82 1.89
N GLN A 175 -5.72 12.78 2.27
CA GLN A 175 -7.18 12.90 2.38
C GLN A 175 -7.58 13.91 3.46
N PHE A 176 -6.90 13.90 4.61
CA PHE A 176 -7.17 14.89 5.66
C PHE A 176 -6.89 16.32 5.18
N LEU A 177 -5.71 16.55 4.57
CA LEU A 177 -5.33 17.86 4.06
C LEU A 177 -6.22 18.32 2.90
N PHE A 178 -6.66 17.43 2.02
CA PHE A 178 -7.63 17.75 0.96
C PHE A 178 -8.92 18.34 1.56
N ASN A 179 -9.50 17.67 2.55
CA ASN A 179 -10.72 18.14 3.19
C ASN A 179 -10.48 19.40 4.04
N LEU A 180 -9.38 19.44 4.82
CA LEU A 180 -9.04 20.60 5.65
C LEU A 180 -8.84 21.86 4.82
N ILE A 181 -7.98 21.79 3.78
CA ILE A 181 -7.70 22.94 2.92
C ILE A 181 -8.97 23.32 2.15
N GLY A 182 -9.75 22.34 1.68
CA GLY A 182 -11.05 22.60 1.04
C GLY A 182 -11.99 23.38 1.94
N VAL A 183 -12.17 22.98 3.18
CA VAL A 183 -13.01 23.70 4.17
C VAL A 183 -12.46 25.10 4.43
N LEU A 184 -11.14 25.24 4.63
CA LEU A 184 -10.50 26.54 4.86
C LEU A 184 -10.64 27.49 3.67
N LEU A 185 -10.64 26.98 2.43
CA LEU A 185 -10.87 27.79 1.23
C LEU A 185 -12.32 28.29 1.12
N PHE A 186 -13.29 27.48 1.54
CA PHE A 186 -14.70 27.83 1.48
C PHE A 186 -15.17 28.65 2.67
N MET A 187 -14.52 28.56 3.83
CA MET A 187 -14.93 29.24 5.06
C MET A 187 -15.13 30.76 4.88
N PRO A 188 -14.20 31.53 4.25
CA PRO A 188 -14.42 32.98 4.06
C PRO A 188 -15.50 33.33 3.04
N VAL A 189 -15.87 32.40 2.15
CA VAL A 189 -16.91 32.60 1.12
C VAL A 189 -18.19 31.81 1.43
N MET A 190 -18.36 31.33 2.66
CA MET A 190 -19.49 30.48 3.04
C MET A 190 -20.84 31.17 2.81
N GLY A 191 -20.98 32.44 3.19
CA GLY A 191 -22.21 33.21 2.95
C GLY A 191 -22.56 33.29 1.46
N PRO A 192 -21.71 33.84 0.60
CA PRO A 192 -21.92 33.87 -0.85
C PRO A 192 -22.18 32.47 -1.45
N PHE A 193 -21.49 31.44 -0.97
CA PHE A 193 -21.69 30.06 -1.43
C PHE A 193 -23.07 29.52 -1.06
N SER A 194 -23.52 29.73 0.19
CA SER A 194 -24.85 29.33 0.63
C SER A 194 -25.94 30.07 -0.15
N THR A 195 -25.78 31.38 -0.42
CA THR A 195 -26.71 32.16 -1.24
C THR A 195 -26.79 31.60 -2.67
N LEU A 196 -25.63 31.35 -3.32
CA LEU A 196 -25.60 30.75 -4.64
C LEU A 196 -26.36 29.41 -4.70
N ILE A 197 -26.17 28.54 -3.70
CA ILE A 197 -26.85 27.25 -3.62
C ILE A 197 -28.37 27.45 -3.45
N THR A 198 -28.78 28.41 -2.63
CA THR A 198 -30.19 28.72 -2.40
C THR A 198 -30.85 29.25 -3.68
N ASP A 199 -30.17 30.10 -4.42
CA ASP A 199 -30.63 30.69 -5.68
C ASP A 199 -30.79 29.65 -6.81
N LEU A 200 -30.05 28.53 -6.75
CA LEU A 200 -30.24 27.37 -7.64
C LEU A 200 -31.61 26.70 -7.43
N GLY A 201 -32.28 27.00 -6.32
CA GLY A 201 -33.61 26.45 -6.00
C GLY A 201 -33.57 25.04 -5.45
N GLY A 202 -34.76 24.43 -5.36
CA GLY A 202 -34.96 23.11 -4.78
C GLY A 202 -35.35 23.12 -3.30
N SER A 203 -35.66 21.97 -2.72
CA SER A 203 -35.96 21.85 -1.29
C SER A 203 -34.71 22.10 -0.44
N PRO A 204 -34.85 22.48 0.87
CA PRO A 204 -33.71 22.64 1.76
C PRO A 204 -32.74 21.46 1.76
N ALA A 205 -33.26 20.25 1.74
CA ALA A 205 -32.47 19.03 1.65
C ALA A 205 -31.67 18.91 0.34
N GLN A 206 -32.27 19.27 -0.80
CA GLN A 206 -31.59 19.28 -2.10
C GLN A 206 -30.50 20.35 -2.15
N GLN A 207 -30.74 21.52 -1.57
CA GLN A 207 -29.77 22.60 -1.48
C GLN A 207 -28.52 22.13 -0.69
N ILE A 208 -28.69 21.49 0.46
CA ILE A 208 -27.56 20.93 1.24
C ILE A 208 -26.82 19.83 0.45
N ALA A 209 -27.53 18.92 -0.20
CA ALA A 209 -26.92 17.87 -1.03
C ALA A 209 -26.17 18.45 -2.24
N ASN A 210 -26.71 19.49 -2.89
CA ASN A 210 -26.06 20.20 -3.99
C ASN A 210 -24.80 20.94 -3.51
N ALA A 211 -24.85 21.60 -2.36
CA ALA A 211 -23.69 22.22 -1.75
C ALA A 211 -22.57 21.21 -1.51
N HIS A 212 -22.90 20.06 -0.94
CA HIS A 212 -21.96 18.95 -0.72
C HIS A 212 -21.29 18.47 -2.02
N PHE A 213 -22.08 18.26 -3.07
CA PHE A 213 -21.58 17.84 -4.38
C PHE A 213 -20.69 18.90 -5.01
N ILE A 214 -21.17 20.16 -5.13
CA ILE A 214 -20.46 21.27 -5.77
C ILE A 214 -19.13 21.54 -5.05
N PHE A 215 -19.13 21.56 -3.71
CA PHE A 215 -17.92 21.70 -2.90
C PHE A 215 -16.87 20.64 -3.27
N ASN A 216 -17.25 19.36 -3.27
CA ASN A 216 -16.30 18.28 -3.55
C ASN A 216 -15.79 18.31 -5.00
N VAL A 217 -16.64 18.68 -5.97
CA VAL A 217 -16.24 18.82 -7.37
C VAL A 217 -15.25 19.97 -7.54
N ILE A 218 -15.52 21.13 -6.96
CA ILE A 218 -14.62 22.28 -7.03
C ILE A 218 -13.27 21.95 -6.38
N CYS A 219 -13.28 21.36 -5.17
CA CYS A 219 -12.06 20.93 -4.50
C CYS A 219 -11.28 19.92 -5.36
N ALA A 220 -11.94 18.91 -5.92
CA ALA A 220 -11.27 17.92 -6.76
C ALA A 220 -10.63 18.56 -7.99
N ILE A 221 -11.29 19.51 -8.66
CA ILE A 221 -10.72 20.22 -9.82
C ILE A 221 -9.49 21.03 -9.38
N ILE A 222 -9.58 21.80 -8.29
CA ILE A 222 -8.47 22.61 -7.77
C ILE A 222 -7.27 21.71 -7.46
N PHE A 223 -7.47 20.63 -6.73
CA PHE A 223 -6.38 19.73 -6.32
C PHE A 223 -5.84 18.87 -7.46
N LEU A 224 -6.65 18.57 -8.50
CA LEU A 224 -6.13 17.92 -9.72
C LEU A 224 -5.22 18.87 -10.49
N VAL A 225 -5.57 20.15 -10.62
CA VAL A 225 -4.71 21.16 -11.23
C VAL A 225 -3.44 21.40 -10.42
N LEU A 226 -3.55 21.40 -9.10
CA LEU A 226 -2.45 21.60 -8.15
C LEU A 226 -1.84 20.28 -7.65
N LEU A 227 -1.96 19.18 -8.40
CA LEU A 227 -1.57 17.84 -7.94
C LEU A 227 -0.11 17.79 -7.47
N GLY A 228 0.82 18.35 -8.24
CA GLY A 228 2.24 18.38 -7.92
C GLY A 228 2.54 19.16 -6.63
N PRO A 229 2.13 20.44 -6.52
CA PRO A 229 2.28 21.23 -5.29
C PRO A 229 1.62 20.58 -4.05
N PHE A 230 0.43 19.99 -4.22
CA PHE A 230 -0.27 19.31 -3.14
C PHE A 230 0.49 18.06 -2.68
N ALA A 231 0.95 17.23 -3.61
CA ALA A 231 1.78 16.07 -3.29
C ALA A 231 3.06 16.46 -2.55
N ALA A 232 3.74 17.54 -3.00
CA ALA A 232 4.93 18.07 -2.33
C ALA A 232 4.63 18.55 -0.90
N LEU A 233 3.49 19.20 -0.68
CA LEU A 233 3.03 19.60 0.65
C LEU A 233 2.86 18.37 1.57
N VAL A 234 2.17 17.33 1.09
CA VAL A 234 1.96 16.10 1.86
C VAL A 234 3.28 15.42 2.20
N VAL A 235 4.23 15.34 1.26
CA VAL A 235 5.57 14.79 1.50
C VAL A 235 6.32 15.59 2.57
N LYS A 236 6.17 16.93 2.58
CA LYS A 236 6.76 17.81 3.61
C LYS A 236 6.13 17.59 4.99
N VAL A 237 4.82 17.38 5.06
CA VAL A 237 4.08 17.14 6.32
C VAL A 237 4.39 15.74 6.90
N VAL A 238 4.55 14.75 6.01
CA VAL A 238 4.93 13.38 6.38
C VAL A 238 6.30 13.06 5.79
N PRO A 239 7.37 13.52 6.46
CA PRO A 239 8.73 13.26 6.00
C PRO A 239 9.04 11.76 6.14
N GLY A 240 9.83 11.24 5.22
CA GLY A 240 10.30 9.86 5.23
C GLY A 240 11.23 9.65 4.05
N GLU A 241 12.25 8.85 4.22
CA GLU A 241 13.41 8.79 3.34
C GLU A 241 13.16 8.05 2.01
N TYR A 242 12.02 7.34 1.90
CA TYR A 242 11.75 6.59 0.69
C TYR A 242 10.75 7.35 -0.17
N GLY A 243 11.30 7.92 -1.27
CA GLY A 243 10.51 8.31 -2.42
C GLY A 243 9.63 7.11 -2.84
N GLU A 244 8.47 7.39 -3.36
CA GLU A 244 7.59 6.41 -3.96
C GLU A 244 8.32 5.65 -5.03
N VAL A 245 8.75 4.45 -4.69
CA VAL A 245 9.17 3.53 -5.73
C VAL A 245 7.89 2.86 -6.19
N VAL A 246 7.31 3.41 -7.25
CA VAL A 246 6.45 2.62 -8.12
C VAL A 246 7.35 1.49 -8.60
N PHE A 247 7.14 0.30 -8.06
CA PHE A 247 7.84 -0.86 -8.56
C PHE A 247 7.43 -1.05 -10.02
N LEU A 248 8.36 -0.81 -10.91
CA LEU A 248 8.21 -1.07 -12.34
C LEU A 248 9.29 -2.04 -12.77
N PRO A 249 8.96 -3.02 -13.60
CA PRO A 249 9.98 -3.80 -14.29
C PRO A 249 10.83 -2.85 -15.12
N ARG A 250 12.11 -3.14 -15.25
CA ARG A 250 13.02 -2.30 -16.01
C ARG A 250 12.93 -2.56 -17.51
N TYR A 251 12.77 -3.82 -17.88
CA TYR A 251 12.84 -4.29 -19.26
C TYR A 251 11.48 -4.81 -19.77
N LEU A 252 10.63 -5.36 -18.89
CA LEU A 252 9.30 -5.84 -19.29
C LEU A 252 8.35 -4.70 -19.61
N THR A 253 7.86 -4.66 -20.85
CA THR A 253 6.87 -3.67 -21.31
C THR A 253 5.44 -4.18 -21.12
N LYS A 254 4.48 -3.27 -20.98
CA LYS A 254 3.05 -3.58 -20.95
C LYS A 254 2.31 -2.79 -22.04
N PRO A 255 1.68 -3.46 -23.01
CA PRO A 255 1.64 -4.91 -23.24
C PRO A 255 2.99 -5.48 -23.69
N LEU A 256 3.18 -6.80 -23.52
CA LEU A 256 4.33 -7.50 -24.08
C LEU A 256 4.25 -7.50 -25.62
N PRO A 257 5.40 -7.48 -26.31
CA PRO A 257 5.46 -7.57 -27.76
C PRO A 257 4.82 -8.85 -28.28
N SER A 258 4.38 -8.84 -29.55
CA SER A 258 3.89 -10.05 -30.22
C SER A 258 5.02 -10.95 -30.73
N ASP A 259 6.23 -10.43 -30.83
CA ASP A 259 7.42 -11.19 -31.23
C ASP A 259 7.95 -12.01 -30.06
N LYS A 260 7.91 -13.33 -30.21
CA LYS A 260 8.37 -14.31 -29.23
C LYS A 260 9.84 -14.13 -28.86
N LYS A 261 10.73 -13.90 -29.83
CA LYS A 261 12.18 -13.75 -29.56
C LYS A 261 12.46 -12.52 -28.70
N LEU A 262 11.76 -11.41 -29.02
CA LEU A 262 11.87 -10.18 -28.25
C LEU A 262 11.34 -10.37 -26.82
N CYS A 263 10.25 -11.12 -26.63
CA CYS A 263 9.74 -11.45 -25.29
C CYS A 263 10.76 -12.23 -24.47
N PHE A 264 11.42 -13.23 -25.04
CA PHE A 264 12.46 -14.00 -24.36
C PHE A 264 13.64 -13.11 -23.94
N SER A 265 14.12 -12.23 -24.82
CA SER A 265 15.18 -11.28 -24.51
C SER A 265 14.81 -10.37 -23.34
N LEU A 266 13.59 -9.78 -23.37
CA LEU A 266 13.11 -8.90 -22.29
C LEU A 266 12.97 -9.63 -20.95
N ILE A 267 12.48 -10.87 -20.96
CA ILE A 267 12.39 -11.68 -19.73
C ILE A 267 13.79 -12.03 -19.22
N GLN A 268 14.71 -12.40 -20.08
CA GLN A 268 16.08 -12.70 -19.70
C GLN A 268 16.78 -11.48 -19.10
N GLU A 269 16.63 -10.31 -19.69
CA GLU A 269 17.19 -9.06 -19.16
C GLU A 269 16.59 -8.70 -17.79
N GLU A 270 15.27 -8.92 -17.60
CA GLU A 270 14.62 -8.70 -16.30
C GLU A 270 15.10 -9.70 -15.23
N VAL A 271 15.35 -10.95 -15.60
CA VAL A 271 15.96 -11.96 -14.70
C VAL A 271 17.39 -11.55 -14.32
N GLY A 272 18.18 -11.03 -15.28
CA GLY A 272 19.51 -10.46 -14.98
C GLY A 272 19.42 -9.29 -14.00
N HIS A 273 18.43 -8.42 -14.19
CA HIS A 273 18.15 -7.32 -13.26
C HIS A 273 17.76 -7.81 -11.85
N LEU A 274 16.99 -8.89 -11.77
CA LEU A 274 16.62 -9.53 -10.51
C LEU A 274 17.86 -10.04 -9.75
N ILE A 275 18.82 -10.67 -10.44
CA ILE A 275 20.11 -11.12 -9.85
C ILE A 275 20.92 -9.90 -9.36
N GLN A 276 21.01 -8.82 -10.15
CA GLN A 276 21.69 -7.58 -9.75
C GLN A 276 21.09 -6.96 -8.48
N LYS A 277 19.77 -7.03 -8.32
CA LYS A 277 19.11 -6.53 -7.11
C LYS A 277 19.42 -7.36 -5.88
N ASN A 278 19.53 -8.69 -6.03
CA ASN A 278 20.01 -9.57 -4.97
C ASN A 278 21.46 -9.25 -4.57
N ALA A 279 22.35 -9.02 -5.54
CA ALA A 279 23.74 -8.64 -5.27
C ALA A 279 23.81 -7.31 -4.50
N ARG A 280 23.04 -6.31 -4.91
CA ARG A 280 22.95 -5.03 -4.19
C ARG A 280 22.38 -5.18 -2.78
N MET A 281 21.34 -5.99 -2.60
CA MET A 281 20.74 -6.27 -1.31
C MET A 281 21.75 -6.93 -0.35
N MET A 282 22.53 -7.90 -0.86
CA MET A 282 23.57 -8.58 -0.09
C MET A 282 24.71 -7.63 0.29
N ASP A 283 25.16 -6.79 -0.63
CA ASP A 283 26.18 -5.77 -0.36
C ASP A 283 25.73 -4.83 0.76
N GLN A 284 24.49 -4.37 0.72
CA GLN A 284 23.93 -3.53 1.79
C GLN A 284 23.85 -4.24 3.14
N VAL A 285 23.54 -5.54 3.17
CA VAL A 285 23.54 -6.34 4.40
C VAL A 285 24.95 -6.43 5.00
N PHE A 286 25.98 -6.51 4.17
CA PHE A 286 27.37 -6.55 4.66
C PHE A 286 27.88 -5.19 5.12
N GLN A 287 27.32 -4.08 4.59
CA GLN A 287 27.61 -2.74 5.04
C GLN A 287 26.83 -2.32 6.30
N ILE A 288 25.80 -3.05 6.68
CA ILE A 288 24.98 -2.81 7.89
C ILE A 288 25.84 -2.77 9.16
N GLU A 289 26.97 -3.42 9.15
CA GLU A 289 27.94 -3.36 10.22
C GLU A 289 28.43 -1.93 10.52
N LYS A 290 28.50 -1.08 9.49
CA LYS A 290 29.00 0.31 9.59
C LYS A 290 27.89 1.34 9.84
N THR A 291 26.64 0.98 9.64
CA THR A 291 25.53 1.93 9.50
C THR A 291 24.27 1.46 10.27
N GLY A 292 23.46 2.37 10.81
CA GLY A 292 22.38 2.10 11.76
C GLY A 292 20.99 1.76 11.16
N LYS A 293 19.91 2.13 11.86
CA LYS A 293 18.50 1.80 11.55
C LYS A 293 18.01 2.20 10.16
N ARG A 294 18.67 3.12 9.47
CA ARG A 294 18.27 3.69 8.18
C ARG A 294 18.33 2.65 7.07
N GLU A 295 19.34 1.81 7.09
CA GLU A 295 19.62 0.85 6.03
C GLU A 295 18.70 -0.37 6.05
N LYS A 296 18.17 -0.75 7.22
CA LYS A 296 17.19 -1.84 7.29
C LYS A 296 15.97 -1.57 6.39
N GLY A 297 15.52 -0.32 6.32
CA GLY A 297 14.41 0.09 5.46
C GLY A 297 14.76 -0.03 3.97
N GLU A 298 16.01 0.30 3.55
CA GLU A 298 16.46 0.15 2.16
C GLU A 298 16.52 -1.33 1.74
N ILE A 299 17.02 -2.18 2.62
CA ILE A 299 17.10 -3.62 2.40
C ILE A 299 15.69 -4.22 2.30
N GLN A 300 14.77 -3.82 3.19
CA GLN A 300 13.37 -4.24 3.12
C GLN A 300 12.75 -3.83 1.79
N HIS A 301 13.02 -2.63 1.33
CA HIS A 301 12.52 -2.12 0.06
C HIS A 301 13.06 -2.90 -1.15
N LEU A 302 14.35 -3.27 -1.13
CA LEU A 302 14.92 -4.13 -2.16
C LEU A 302 14.29 -5.52 -2.13
N HIS A 303 14.05 -6.08 -0.96
CA HIS A 303 13.36 -7.37 -0.78
C HIS A 303 11.95 -7.32 -1.39
N GLU A 304 11.14 -6.31 -1.06
CA GLU A 304 9.80 -6.11 -1.62
C GLU A 304 9.83 -5.91 -3.14
N TYR A 305 10.83 -5.19 -3.66
CA TYR A 305 11.02 -4.99 -5.09
C TYR A 305 11.36 -6.27 -5.83
N ILE A 306 12.22 -7.12 -5.27
CA ILE A 306 12.57 -8.43 -5.82
C ILE A 306 11.33 -9.33 -5.89
N HIS A 307 10.52 -9.36 -4.84
CA HIS A 307 9.23 -10.08 -4.83
C HIS A 307 8.29 -9.60 -5.94
N TYR A 308 8.16 -8.29 -6.11
CA TYR A 308 7.37 -7.70 -7.18
C TYR A 308 7.90 -8.10 -8.57
N LEU A 309 9.21 -7.98 -8.82
CA LEU A 309 9.83 -8.35 -10.10
C LEU A 309 9.60 -9.82 -10.45
N THR A 310 9.78 -10.72 -9.49
CA THR A 310 9.50 -12.16 -9.66
C THR A 310 8.06 -12.38 -10.12
N GLY A 311 7.10 -11.72 -9.49
CA GLY A 311 5.69 -11.78 -9.89
C GLY A 311 5.43 -11.28 -11.33
N GLU A 312 6.11 -10.21 -11.76
CA GLU A 312 5.97 -9.67 -13.12
C GLU A 312 6.66 -10.57 -14.16
N ILE A 313 7.81 -11.16 -13.84
CA ILE A 313 8.49 -12.16 -14.67
C ILE A 313 7.58 -13.38 -14.88
N HIS A 314 6.96 -13.91 -13.83
CA HIS A 314 6.03 -15.04 -13.94
C HIS A 314 4.82 -14.71 -14.83
N LYS A 315 4.23 -13.50 -14.69
CA LYS A 315 3.13 -13.05 -15.56
C LYS A 315 3.56 -12.96 -17.03
N ALA A 316 4.76 -12.45 -17.28
CA ALA A 316 5.33 -12.40 -18.62
C ALA A 316 5.51 -13.79 -19.20
N ILE A 317 6.08 -14.72 -18.46
CA ILE A 317 6.26 -16.13 -18.85
C ILE A 317 4.92 -16.79 -19.14
N ILE A 318 3.90 -16.62 -18.30
CA ILE A 318 2.53 -17.13 -18.55
C ILE A 318 1.95 -16.55 -19.84
N THR A 319 2.26 -15.31 -20.16
CA THR A 319 1.80 -14.69 -21.43
C THR A 319 2.50 -15.31 -22.63
N VAL A 320 3.81 -15.50 -22.55
CA VAL A 320 4.61 -16.15 -23.62
C VAL A 320 4.26 -17.62 -23.78
N SER A 321 3.93 -18.33 -22.68
CA SER A 321 3.54 -19.75 -22.74
C SER A 321 2.23 -20.02 -23.52
N LYS A 322 1.45 -18.96 -23.80
CA LYS A 322 0.25 -19.05 -24.65
C LYS A 322 0.54 -18.89 -26.15
N MET A 323 1.79 -18.55 -26.51
CA MET A 323 2.25 -18.47 -27.89
C MET A 323 2.57 -19.87 -28.42
N ASP A 324 2.80 -20.00 -29.73
CA ASP A 324 3.29 -21.26 -30.31
C ASP A 324 4.76 -21.50 -29.95
N LEU A 325 4.99 -22.40 -29.02
CA LEU A 325 6.29 -22.72 -28.44
C LEU A 325 6.85 -24.03 -29.03
N SER A 326 8.12 -24.00 -29.43
CA SER A 326 8.90 -25.21 -29.70
C SER A 326 9.31 -25.89 -28.37
N GLN A 327 9.82 -27.13 -28.47
CA GLN A 327 10.35 -27.84 -27.31
C GLN A 327 11.55 -27.12 -26.71
N ASP A 328 12.37 -26.48 -27.55
CA ASP A 328 13.51 -25.66 -27.13
C ASP A 328 13.05 -24.42 -26.34
N ASP A 329 12.02 -23.72 -26.83
CA ASP A 329 11.40 -22.58 -26.12
C ASP A 329 10.90 -22.99 -24.72
N ALA A 330 10.27 -24.15 -24.60
CA ALA A 330 9.81 -24.65 -23.31
C ALA A 330 10.96 -24.93 -22.34
N GLY A 331 12.11 -25.43 -22.85
CA GLY A 331 13.33 -25.58 -22.07
C GLY A 331 13.86 -24.25 -21.57
N LYS A 332 13.90 -23.22 -22.43
CA LYS A 332 14.32 -21.86 -22.07
C LYS A 332 13.44 -21.26 -20.98
N ILE A 333 12.12 -21.39 -21.10
CA ILE A 333 11.17 -20.94 -20.08
C ILE A 333 11.44 -21.62 -18.74
N ALA A 334 11.65 -22.93 -18.72
CA ALA A 334 11.90 -23.69 -17.50
C ALA A 334 13.16 -23.19 -16.77
N VAL A 335 14.22 -22.87 -17.51
CA VAL A 335 15.47 -22.32 -16.96
C VAL A 335 15.22 -20.92 -16.38
N LEU A 336 14.53 -20.03 -17.09
CA LEU A 336 14.24 -18.67 -16.61
C LEU A 336 13.33 -18.68 -15.37
N ILE A 337 12.30 -19.52 -15.32
CA ILE A 337 11.48 -19.73 -14.11
C ILE A 337 12.37 -20.17 -12.96
N ARG A 338 13.21 -21.19 -13.16
CA ARG A 338 14.06 -21.73 -12.12
C ARG A 338 15.02 -20.68 -11.54
N ILE A 339 15.65 -19.85 -12.39
CA ILE A 339 16.53 -18.77 -11.94
C ILE A 339 15.73 -17.71 -11.18
N SER A 340 14.53 -17.35 -11.66
CA SER A 340 13.66 -16.39 -11.01
C SER A 340 13.22 -16.85 -9.60
N ASP A 341 12.82 -18.12 -9.47
CA ASP A 341 12.43 -18.72 -8.20
C ASP A 341 13.58 -18.80 -7.20
N LEU A 342 14.76 -19.23 -7.67
CA LEU A 342 15.96 -19.25 -6.84
C LEU A 342 16.40 -17.85 -6.42
N SER A 343 16.25 -16.85 -7.29
CA SER A 343 16.54 -15.44 -6.96
C SER A 343 15.57 -14.88 -5.93
N HIS A 344 14.31 -15.28 -5.99
CA HIS A 344 13.30 -14.95 -4.97
C HIS A 344 13.67 -15.58 -3.61
N GLN A 345 13.97 -16.88 -3.60
CA GLN A 345 14.42 -17.59 -2.40
C GLN A 345 15.70 -16.96 -1.81
N LEU A 346 16.63 -16.54 -2.66
CA LEU A 346 17.86 -15.85 -2.25
C LEU A 346 17.54 -14.53 -1.52
N ALA A 347 16.60 -13.74 -2.04
CA ALA A 347 16.17 -12.51 -1.38
C ALA A 347 15.60 -12.76 0.02
N ASP A 348 14.78 -13.80 0.19
CA ASP A 348 14.24 -14.18 1.50
C ASP A 348 15.35 -14.58 2.48
N GLN A 349 16.35 -15.31 2.02
CA GLN A 349 17.49 -15.72 2.84
C GLN A 349 18.36 -14.53 3.23
N ILE A 350 18.60 -13.59 2.32
CA ILE A 350 19.34 -12.34 2.61
C ILE A 350 18.56 -11.48 3.62
N TRP A 351 17.23 -11.38 3.47
CA TRP A 351 16.38 -10.67 4.42
C TRP A 351 16.41 -11.31 5.80
N TYR A 352 16.33 -12.64 5.88
CA TYR A 352 16.45 -13.38 7.13
C TYR A 352 17.80 -13.12 7.82
N LEU A 353 18.89 -13.10 7.07
CA LEU A 353 20.23 -12.77 7.58
C LEU A 353 20.25 -11.33 8.14
N CYS A 354 19.69 -10.38 7.40
CA CYS A 354 19.56 -8.98 7.84
C CYS A 354 18.82 -8.86 9.18
N GLU A 355 17.69 -9.56 9.32
CA GLU A 355 16.90 -9.56 10.57
C GLU A 355 17.68 -10.17 11.74
N LYS A 356 18.41 -11.25 11.52
CA LYS A 356 19.27 -11.88 12.53
C LYS A 356 20.36 -10.95 13.00
N ILE A 357 21.11 -10.31 12.09
CA ILE A 357 22.16 -9.33 12.41
C ILE A 357 21.57 -8.15 13.16
N HIS A 358 20.41 -7.63 12.74
CA HIS A 358 19.79 -6.49 13.39
C HIS A 358 19.34 -6.79 14.82
N LYS A 359 18.73 -7.97 15.04
CA LYS A 359 18.32 -8.43 16.37
C LYS A 359 19.52 -8.63 17.31
N SER A 360 20.64 -9.13 16.78
CA SER A 360 21.87 -9.33 17.57
C SER A 360 22.49 -8.02 18.06
N ARG A 361 22.27 -6.90 17.37
CA ARG A 361 22.75 -5.56 17.78
C ARG A 361 21.97 -4.94 18.92
N GLU A 362 20.76 -5.41 19.18
CA GLU A 362 19.98 -4.95 20.34
C GLU A 362 20.60 -5.45 21.65
N ASN A 363 21.50 -6.45 21.59
CA ASN A 363 22.24 -6.98 22.74
C ASN A 363 23.76 -6.82 22.50
N PRO A 364 24.40 -5.77 23.08
CA PRO A 364 25.82 -5.43 22.84
C PRO A 364 26.81 -6.56 23.17
N ASP A 365 26.43 -7.46 24.09
CA ASP A 365 27.30 -8.57 24.52
C ASP A 365 27.42 -9.70 23.47
N VAL A 366 26.60 -9.67 22.43
CA VAL A 366 26.53 -10.71 21.38
C VAL A 366 27.46 -10.40 20.21
N ILE A 367 27.73 -9.13 19.91
CA ILE A 367 28.56 -8.71 18.77
C ILE A 367 29.89 -8.13 19.27
N SER A 368 30.92 -8.95 19.34
CA SER A 368 32.29 -8.54 19.62
C SER A 368 33.00 -8.06 18.34
N GLU A 369 34.12 -7.30 18.50
CA GLU A 369 34.98 -6.93 17.36
C GLU A 369 35.50 -8.17 16.61
N GLU A 370 35.80 -9.26 17.34
CA GLU A 370 36.19 -10.56 16.77
C GLU A 370 35.09 -11.16 15.87
N PHE A 371 33.80 -10.97 16.25
CA PHE A 371 32.67 -11.38 15.42
C PHE A 371 32.65 -10.62 14.10
N VAL A 372 32.82 -9.32 14.14
CA VAL A 372 32.76 -8.41 13.00
C VAL A 372 33.84 -8.76 11.96
N GLU A 373 35.07 -8.96 12.42
CA GLU A 373 36.19 -9.37 11.57
C GLU A 373 35.95 -10.76 10.92
N SER A 374 35.48 -11.71 11.73
CA SER A 374 35.12 -13.04 11.28
C SER A 374 33.99 -13.03 10.26
N PHE A 375 32.94 -12.24 10.51
CA PHE A 375 31.79 -12.11 9.62
C PHE A 375 32.21 -11.58 8.24
N THR A 376 33.01 -10.52 8.19
CA THR A 376 33.50 -9.94 6.94
C THR A 376 34.35 -10.96 6.17
N THR A 377 35.21 -11.70 6.87
CA THR A 377 36.05 -12.70 6.27
C THR A 377 35.27 -13.87 5.67
N ILE A 378 34.22 -14.33 6.36
CA ILE A 378 33.37 -15.43 5.91
C ILE A 378 32.47 -15.01 4.73
N THR A 379 31.94 -13.80 4.75
CA THR A 379 30.95 -13.33 3.78
C THR A 379 31.56 -12.84 2.47
N ALA A 380 32.81 -12.42 2.45
CA ALA A 380 33.47 -11.90 1.26
C ALA A 380 33.40 -12.87 0.03
N PRO A 381 33.68 -14.19 0.13
CA PRO A 381 33.56 -15.08 -1.01
C PRO A 381 32.12 -15.22 -1.53
N VAL A 382 31.13 -15.10 -0.66
CA VAL A 382 29.70 -15.19 -1.04
C VAL A 382 29.27 -13.97 -1.84
N LEU A 383 29.68 -12.78 -1.38
CA LEU A 383 29.40 -11.53 -2.09
C LEU A 383 30.11 -11.50 -3.45
N GLU A 384 31.38 -11.93 -3.49
CA GLU A 384 32.15 -12.02 -4.72
C GLU A 384 31.47 -12.96 -5.74
N ASN A 385 31.03 -14.15 -5.31
CA ASN A 385 30.31 -15.09 -6.17
C ASN A 385 29.01 -14.48 -6.72
N LEU A 386 28.23 -13.80 -5.88
CA LEU A 386 26.95 -13.19 -6.32
C LEU A 386 27.21 -12.00 -7.26
N THR A 387 28.25 -11.22 -7.02
CA THR A 387 28.67 -10.12 -7.91
C THR A 387 29.11 -10.66 -9.29
N MET A 388 30.00 -11.65 -9.32
CA MET A 388 30.44 -12.31 -10.57
C MET A 388 29.23 -12.87 -11.34
N LEU A 389 28.28 -13.52 -10.65
CA LEU A 389 27.08 -14.06 -11.26
C LEU A 389 26.23 -12.95 -11.88
N SER A 390 26.06 -11.82 -11.19
CA SER A 390 25.27 -10.68 -11.66
C SER A 390 25.89 -9.96 -12.86
N GLU A 391 27.22 -9.92 -12.94
CA GLU A 391 27.96 -9.27 -14.03
C GLU A 391 28.09 -10.19 -15.26
N SER A 392 28.12 -11.51 -15.04
CA SER A 392 28.33 -12.49 -16.12
C SER A 392 27.02 -12.98 -16.75
N PHE A 393 25.87 -12.80 -16.11
CA PHE A 393 24.59 -13.27 -16.66
C PHE A 393 24.27 -12.59 -18.02
N PRO A 394 23.81 -13.33 -19.04
CA PRO A 394 23.36 -14.73 -19.03
C PRO A 394 24.43 -15.77 -19.37
N SER A 395 25.64 -15.36 -19.62
CA SER A 395 26.71 -16.25 -20.13
C SER A 395 27.90 -16.27 -19.17
N LEU A 396 28.08 -17.38 -18.48
CA LEU A 396 29.18 -17.59 -17.53
C LEU A 396 30.42 -18.21 -18.21
N SER A 397 31.56 -17.53 -18.12
CA SER A 397 32.82 -18.11 -18.63
C SER A 397 33.32 -19.26 -17.75
N GLN A 398 34.11 -20.19 -18.33
CA GLN A 398 34.72 -21.28 -17.57
C GLN A 398 35.63 -20.75 -16.45
N ALA A 399 36.38 -19.69 -16.72
CA ALA A 399 37.27 -19.08 -15.72
C ALA A 399 36.48 -18.51 -14.54
N THR A 400 35.32 -17.85 -14.81
CA THR A 400 34.43 -17.33 -13.76
C THR A 400 33.83 -18.49 -12.95
N ASP A 401 33.37 -19.56 -13.61
CA ASP A 401 32.84 -20.75 -12.91
C ASP A 401 33.89 -21.40 -12.00
N ASP A 402 35.13 -21.53 -12.46
CA ASP A 402 36.23 -22.11 -11.68
C ASP A 402 36.57 -21.23 -10.46
N THR A 403 36.58 -19.90 -10.62
CA THR A 403 36.77 -18.95 -9.50
C THR A 403 35.64 -19.06 -8.47
N MET A 404 34.39 -19.11 -8.92
CA MET A 404 33.24 -19.27 -8.03
C MET A 404 33.27 -20.59 -7.24
N ARG A 405 33.78 -21.69 -7.87
CA ARG A 405 33.97 -22.97 -7.18
C ARG A 405 35.06 -22.89 -6.11
N ALA A 406 36.15 -22.18 -6.41
CA ALA A 406 37.22 -21.94 -5.43
C ALA A 406 36.70 -21.17 -4.21
N ASN A 407 35.89 -20.12 -4.44
CA ASN A 407 35.22 -19.35 -3.40
C ASN A 407 34.25 -20.21 -2.56
N ASP A 408 33.50 -21.13 -3.19
CA ASP A 408 32.63 -22.08 -2.48
C ASP A 408 33.42 -23.01 -1.55
N SER A 409 34.62 -23.45 -1.96
CA SER A 409 35.51 -24.25 -1.11
C SER A 409 36.07 -23.45 0.05
N LEU A 410 36.57 -22.24 -0.23
CA LEU A 410 37.10 -21.33 0.78
C LEU A 410 36.05 -21.00 1.85
N LEU A 411 34.80 -20.72 1.44
CA LEU A 411 33.68 -20.47 2.36
C LEU A 411 33.47 -21.68 3.28
N ARG A 412 33.42 -22.89 2.71
CA ARG A 412 33.18 -24.12 3.48
C ARG A 412 34.23 -24.32 4.56
N ASP A 413 35.50 -24.12 4.21
CA ASP A 413 36.61 -24.27 5.14
C ASP A 413 36.52 -23.26 6.28
N ARG A 414 36.21 -21.99 5.96
CA ARG A 414 36.02 -20.91 6.95
C ARG A 414 34.83 -21.18 7.88
N VAL A 415 33.68 -21.56 7.34
CA VAL A 415 32.50 -21.87 8.12
C VAL A 415 32.75 -23.05 9.06
N ASN A 416 33.39 -24.14 8.58
CA ASN A 416 33.73 -25.28 9.44
C ASN A 416 34.68 -24.90 10.58
N GLN A 417 35.68 -24.05 10.31
CA GLN A 417 36.58 -23.53 11.33
C GLN A 417 35.81 -22.76 12.42
N HIS A 418 34.87 -21.87 12.01
CA HIS A 418 34.09 -21.10 12.94
C HIS A 418 33.06 -21.92 13.73
N TYR A 419 32.45 -22.94 13.11
CA TYR A 419 31.59 -23.87 13.83
C TYR A 419 32.35 -24.57 14.95
N GLY A 420 33.56 -25.04 14.67
CA GLY A 420 34.40 -25.70 15.66
C GLY A 420 34.75 -24.81 16.86
N MET A 421 35.03 -23.54 16.63
CA MET A 421 35.29 -22.55 17.70
C MET A 421 34.05 -22.27 18.53
N HIS A 422 32.89 -22.04 17.90
CA HIS A 422 31.66 -21.66 18.61
C HIS A 422 31.00 -22.83 19.36
N ILE A 423 31.05 -24.04 18.86
CA ILE A 423 30.57 -25.23 19.57
C ILE A 423 31.35 -25.43 20.86
N ARG A 424 32.66 -25.17 20.89
CA ARG A 424 33.44 -25.21 22.12
C ARG A 424 33.04 -24.14 23.13
N LYS A 425 32.82 -22.89 22.66
CA LYS A 425 32.34 -21.80 23.49
C LYS A 425 30.94 -22.09 24.08
N MET A 426 30.03 -22.68 23.31
CA MET A 426 28.70 -23.09 23.78
C MET A 426 28.71 -24.20 24.85
N ALA A 427 29.72 -25.07 24.82
CA ALA A 427 29.89 -26.14 25.81
C ALA A 427 30.40 -25.60 27.15
N ASP A 428 31.10 -24.46 27.14
CA ASP A 428 31.73 -23.87 28.33
C ASP A 428 30.90 -22.78 29.02
N SER A 429 29.84 -22.28 28.40
CA SER A 429 28.97 -21.22 28.94
C SER A 429 27.54 -21.33 28.44
N ASP A 430 26.56 -20.95 29.27
CA ASP A 430 25.12 -20.80 28.94
C ASP A 430 24.91 -19.52 28.06
N ASP A 431 25.80 -19.28 27.07
CA ASP A 431 25.91 -18.04 26.33
C ASP A 431 25.02 -18.06 25.08
N GLU A 432 23.99 -17.17 25.07
CA GLU A 432 23.10 -16.95 23.92
C GLU A 432 23.88 -16.54 22.63
N SER A 433 25.10 -15.99 22.77
CA SER A 433 25.90 -15.50 21.65
C SER A 433 26.27 -16.63 20.66
N GLY A 434 26.57 -17.82 21.18
CA GLY A 434 26.88 -19.00 20.38
C GLY A 434 25.71 -19.43 19.48
N THR A 435 24.49 -19.41 20.02
CA THR A 435 23.26 -19.76 19.27
C THR A 435 22.98 -18.77 18.13
N VAL A 436 23.19 -17.49 18.37
CA VAL A 436 23.00 -16.44 17.37
C VAL A 436 24.02 -16.58 16.25
N MET A 437 25.31 -16.81 16.58
CA MET A 437 26.37 -17.03 15.59
C MET A 437 26.10 -18.26 14.74
N TYR A 438 25.68 -19.37 15.34
CA TYR A 438 25.28 -20.57 14.61
C TYR A 438 24.17 -20.26 13.58
N GLY A 439 23.15 -19.50 13.97
CA GLY A 439 22.07 -19.09 13.08
C GLY A 439 22.52 -18.21 11.92
N ILE A 440 23.50 -17.33 12.14
CA ILE A 440 24.10 -16.47 11.09
C ILE A 440 24.95 -17.31 10.12
N LEU A 441 25.80 -18.18 10.63
CA LEU A 441 26.64 -19.07 9.79
C LEU A 441 25.76 -19.97 8.91
N SER A 442 24.73 -20.58 9.49
CA SER A 442 23.77 -21.41 8.74
C SER A 442 23.05 -20.62 7.65
N ALA A 443 22.66 -19.35 7.91
CA ALA A 443 22.04 -18.51 6.89
C ALA A 443 23.02 -18.20 5.73
N ILE A 444 24.28 -17.92 6.03
CA ILE A 444 25.32 -17.68 5.02
C ILE A 444 25.55 -18.93 4.14
N GLU A 445 25.58 -20.12 4.75
CA GLU A 445 25.67 -21.37 4.01
C GLU A 445 24.49 -21.58 3.06
N GLN A 446 23.26 -21.34 3.53
CA GLN A 446 22.06 -21.46 2.70
C GLN A 446 22.09 -20.49 1.52
N ILE A 447 22.49 -19.24 1.73
CA ILE A 447 22.70 -18.24 0.68
C ILE A 447 23.70 -18.77 -0.35
N SER A 448 24.87 -19.28 0.08
CA SER A 448 25.89 -19.86 -0.81
C SER A 448 25.36 -21.03 -1.63
N VAL A 449 24.56 -21.91 -1.01
CA VAL A 449 23.95 -23.04 -1.72
C VAL A 449 23.00 -22.53 -2.81
N THR A 450 22.18 -21.53 -2.51
CA THR A 450 21.24 -20.96 -3.49
C THR A 450 21.98 -20.27 -4.65
N ILE A 451 23.03 -19.50 -4.38
CA ILE A 451 23.89 -18.90 -5.41
C ILE A 451 24.51 -19.99 -6.32
N ARG A 452 24.96 -21.08 -5.74
CA ARG A 452 25.51 -22.24 -6.49
C ARG A 452 24.45 -22.88 -7.39
N GLU A 453 23.23 -23.03 -6.94
CA GLU A 453 22.12 -23.55 -7.75
C GLU A 453 21.75 -22.60 -8.90
N ILE A 454 21.74 -21.28 -8.66
CA ILE A 454 21.56 -20.27 -9.73
C ILE A 454 22.70 -20.42 -10.75
N ARG A 455 23.97 -20.48 -10.31
CA ARG A 455 25.14 -20.66 -11.17
C ARG A 455 25.01 -21.89 -12.07
N LYS A 456 24.68 -23.05 -11.49
CA LYS A 456 24.47 -24.28 -12.26
C LYS A 456 23.36 -24.16 -13.30
N THR A 457 22.27 -23.44 -12.92
CA THR A 457 21.14 -23.23 -13.82
C THR A 457 21.51 -22.26 -14.96
N VAL A 458 22.30 -21.22 -14.69
CA VAL A 458 22.83 -20.29 -15.71
C VAL A 458 23.72 -21.03 -16.72
N LEU A 459 24.52 -22.00 -16.30
CA LEU A 459 25.33 -22.79 -17.22
C LEU A 459 24.51 -23.61 -18.23
N LEU A 460 23.21 -23.82 -18.00
CA LEU A 460 22.30 -24.47 -18.96
C LEU A 460 21.86 -23.50 -20.08
N ILE A 461 22.14 -22.20 -19.95
CA ILE A 461 21.75 -21.17 -20.96
C ILE A 461 22.74 -21.17 -22.16
N LYS A 462 23.71 -22.03 -22.21
CA LYS A 462 24.89 -21.98 -23.10
C LYS A 462 24.66 -21.81 -24.60
N GLU A 463 23.44 -21.89 -25.13
CA GLU A 463 23.17 -21.87 -26.58
C GLU A 463 21.85 -21.19 -26.98
N TRP A 464 21.61 -19.97 -26.54
CA TRP A 464 20.38 -19.25 -26.89
C TRP A 464 20.59 -18.27 -28.02
#